data_0a924fd75e83444a41e45569919f3483
#
_entry.id   0a924fd75e83444a41e45569919f3483
#
_cell.length_a   1.000
_cell.length_b   1.000
_cell.length_c   1.000
_cell.angle_alpha   90.00
_cell.angle_beta   90.00
_cell.angle_gamma   90.00
#
_symmetry.space_group_name_H-M   'P 1'
#
loop_
_entity.id
_entity.type
_entity.pdbx_description
1 polymer ?
#
loop_
_entity_poly.entity_id
_entity_poly.type
_entity_poly.pdbx_seq_one_letter_code
_entity_poly.pdbx_strand_id
1 'polypeptide(L)'
;MKSKYPIITLAMMVLLAGCSGGDQSSREPKDAPVNAADVKERYREAASATKRYVAENKNEFISAMDAKLKELDGKIGELTKKSESLQGDAKTQAEKALASLGEQRQKAKDKLEELKQAGGDAWDQVKTSFKAALEDLEKACQNAKSKFE
;
A
#
# COMPACT_ATOMS: atom_id res chain seq x y z
N MET A 1 -14.65 -15.02 22.89
CA MET A 1 -15.85 -14.17 23.07
C MET A 1 -16.20 -13.50 21.75
N LYS A 2 -17.33 -13.94 21.19
CA LYS A 2 -18.24 -13.33 20.21
C LYS A 2 -17.67 -12.63 18.97
N SER A 3 -17.54 -13.42 17.91
CA SER A 3 -17.55 -13.03 16.50
C SER A 3 -18.84 -12.25 16.18
N LYS A 4 -18.71 -11.11 15.46
CA LYS A 4 -19.83 -10.37 14.87
C LYS A 4 -19.52 -10.05 13.41
N TYR A 5 -19.81 -11.00 12.54
CA TYR A 5 -19.97 -10.71 11.12
C TYR A 5 -21.45 -10.85 10.78
N PRO A 6 -22.15 -9.83 10.28
CA PRO A 6 -23.49 -9.99 9.73
C PRO A 6 -23.39 -10.56 8.33
N ILE A 7 -23.95 -11.75 8.18
CA ILE A 7 -24.21 -12.40 6.91
C ILE A 7 -25.32 -11.60 6.21
N ILE A 8 -24.97 -10.96 5.09
CA ILE A 8 -25.95 -10.35 4.20
C ILE A 8 -26.56 -11.46 3.35
N THR A 9 -27.70 -11.98 3.81
CA THR A 9 -28.58 -12.85 3.03
C THR A 9 -29.30 -12.03 1.99
N LEU A 10 -28.91 -12.18 0.73
CA LEU A 10 -29.62 -11.64 -0.42
C LEU A 10 -30.87 -12.50 -0.67
N ALA A 11 -32.02 -12.01 -0.21
CA ALA A 11 -33.30 -12.63 -0.47
C ALA A 11 -33.71 -12.36 -1.93
N MET A 12 -33.72 -13.42 -2.74
CA MET A 12 -34.22 -13.43 -4.11
C MET A 12 -35.75 -13.57 -4.06
N MET A 13 -36.46 -12.46 -4.23
CA MET A 13 -37.92 -12.43 -4.26
C MET A 13 -38.36 -12.59 -5.73
N VAL A 14 -38.75 -13.79 -6.07
CA VAL A 14 -39.45 -14.08 -7.33
C VAL A 14 -40.92 -13.71 -7.16
N LEU A 15 -41.38 -12.66 -7.84
CA LEU A 15 -42.79 -12.33 -7.98
C LEU A 15 -43.30 -12.88 -9.33
N LEU A 16 -44.09 -13.94 -9.24
CA LEU A 16 -44.96 -14.44 -10.29
C LEU A 16 -46.28 -13.67 -10.23
N ALA A 17 -46.60 -12.92 -11.26
CA ALA A 17 -47.95 -12.52 -11.66
C ALA A 17 -47.85 -12.14 -13.14
N GLY A 18 -48.42 -12.81 -14.08
CA GLY A 18 -49.83 -13.11 -14.31
C GLY A 18 -50.25 -12.38 -15.57
N CYS A 19 -50.31 -13.12 -16.72
CA CYS A 19 -51.08 -12.96 -17.96
C CYS A 19 -51.78 -11.64 -18.26
N SER A 20 -51.52 -11.03 -19.44
CA SER A 20 -52.50 -10.90 -20.50
C SER A 20 -51.91 -10.24 -21.76
N GLY A 21 -52.04 -10.91 -22.89
CA GLY A 21 -52.30 -10.52 -24.25
C GLY A 21 -51.72 -9.20 -24.79
N GLY A 22 -50.82 -9.29 -25.75
CA GLY A 22 -50.39 -8.17 -26.58
C GLY A 22 -49.26 -8.60 -27.49
N ASP A 23 -49.59 -8.92 -28.72
CA ASP A 23 -48.68 -9.11 -29.84
C ASP A 23 -47.61 -8.01 -29.91
N GLN A 24 -46.41 -8.37 -29.53
CA GLN A 24 -45.23 -7.56 -29.84
C GLN A 24 -44.10 -8.49 -30.23
N SER A 25 -43.83 -8.46 -31.52
CA SER A 25 -42.63 -8.91 -32.19
C SER A 25 -41.43 -8.98 -31.23
N SER A 26 -41.14 -10.17 -30.75
CA SER A 26 -39.95 -10.52 -30.00
C SER A 26 -38.74 -10.24 -30.87
N ARG A 27 -38.14 -9.05 -30.67
CA ARG A 27 -36.73 -8.89 -30.97
C ARG A 27 -35.98 -9.63 -29.88
N GLU A 28 -35.81 -10.91 -30.01
CA GLU A 28 -34.72 -11.63 -29.38
C GLU A 28 -33.44 -10.84 -29.67
N PRO A 29 -32.62 -10.51 -28.69
CA PRO A 29 -31.27 -10.13 -28.97
C PRO A 29 -30.66 -11.35 -29.66
N LYS A 30 -30.43 -11.24 -30.98
CA LYS A 30 -29.62 -12.21 -31.71
C LYS A 30 -28.36 -12.39 -30.91
N ASP A 31 -28.21 -13.54 -30.26
CA ASP A 31 -26.91 -14.02 -29.80
C ASP A 31 -26.03 -14.13 -31.05
N ALA A 32 -25.39 -13.01 -31.36
CA ALA A 32 -24.31 -13.03 -32.32
C ALA A 32 -23.29 -14.03 -31.75
N PRO A 33 -22.86 -15.02 -32.54
CA PRO A 33 -21.90 -16.00 -32.03
C PRO A 33 -20.72 -15.24 -31.46
N VAL A 34 -20.49 -15.34 -30.15
CA VAL A 34 -19.38 -14.68 -29.48
C VAL A 34 -18.12 -15.22 -30.12
N ASN A 35 -17.51 -14.44 -30.98
CA ASN A 35 -16.32 -14.84 -31.70
C ASN A 35 -15.21 -15.08 -30.69
N ALA A 36 -14.60 -16.23 -30.70
CA ALA A 36 -13.47 -16.56 -29.80
C ALA A 36 -12.33 -15.54 -29.90
N ALA A 37 -12.18 -14.87 -31.04
CA ALA A 37 -11.23 -13.78 -31.23
C ALA A 37 -11.61 -12.54 -30.40
N ASP A 38 -12.89 -12.15 -30.39
CA ASP A 38 -13.37 -10.99 -29.62
C ASP A 38 -13.26 -11.25 -28.11
N VAL A 39 -13.53 -12.46 -27.67
CA VAL A 39 -13.35 -12.85 -26.24
C VAL A 39 -11.88 -12.74 -25.86
N LYS A 40 -10.98 -13.24 -26.71
CA LYS A 40 -9.54 -13.19 -26.46
C LYS A 40 -9.01 -11.75 -26.42
N GLU A 41 -9.50 -10.87 -27.29
CA GLU A 41 -9.14 -9.46 -27.32
C GLU A 41 -9.62 -8.73 -26.06
N ARG A 42 -10.89 -8.88 -25.68
CA ARG A 42 -11.43 -8.31 -24.43
C ARG A 42 -10.70 -8.80 -23.19
N TYR A 43 -10.30 -10.07 -23.19
CA TYR A 43 -9.50 -10.61 -22.09
C TYR A 43 -8.11 -9.99 -22.03
N ARG A 44 -7.46 -9.74 -23.18
CA ARG A 44 -6.17 -9.04 -23.26
C ARG A 44 -6.28 -7.59 -22.80
N GLU A 45 -7.31 -6.88 -23.22
CA GLU A 45 -7.58 -5.51 -22.79
C GLU A 45 -7.81 -5.42 -21.29
N ALA A 46 -8.65 -6.29 -20.72
CA ALA A 46 -8.89 -6.36 -19.29
C ALA A 46 -7.62 -6.70 -18.51
N ALA A 47 -6.82 -7.65 -18.98
CA ALA A 47 -5.55 -8.00 -18.37
C ALA A 47 -4.53 -6.84 -18.42
N SER A 48 -4.49 -6.11 -19.53
CA SER A 48 -3.60 -4.95 -19.68
C SER A 48 -4.03 -3.75 -18.81
N ALA A 49 -5.34 -3.52 -18.68
CA ALA A 49 -5.91 -2.50 -17.78
C ALA A 49 -5.60 -2.83 -16.32
N THR A 50 -5.78 -4.09 -15.92
CA THR A 50 -5.45 -4.55 -14.56
C THR A 50 -3.97 -4.38 -14.25
N LYS A 51 -3.08 -4.74 -15.19
CA LYS A 51 -1.63 -4.55 -15.01
C LYS A 51 -1.26 -3.07 -14.83
N ARG A 52 -1.87 -2.17 -15.61
CA ARG A 52 -1.65 -0.71 -15.48
C ARG A 52 -2.12 -0.20 -14.12
N TYR A 53 -3.33 -0.55 -13.70
CA TYR A 53 -3.88 -0.16 -12.40
C TYR A 53 -2.99 -0.62 -11.23
N VAL A 54 -2.52 -1.86 -11.27
CA VAL A 54 -1.60 -2.38 -10.23
C VAL A 54 -0.27 -1.63 -10.24
N ALA A 55 0.28 -1.32 -11.43
CA ALA A 55 1.54 -0.57 -11.53
C ALA A 55 1.42 0.86 -11.02
N GLU A 56 0.33 1.55 -11.33
CA GLU A 56 0.04 2.91 -10.85
C GLU A 56 -0.05 2.95 -9.32
N ASN A 57 -0.83 2.05 -8.71
CA ASN A 57 -0.94 1.94 -7.26
C ASN A 57 0.40 1.64 -6.57
N LYS A 58 1.27 0.84 -7.19
CA LYS A 58 2.62 0.59 -6.68
C LYS A 58 3.48 1.84 -6.70
N ASN A 59 3.46 2.58 -7.81
CA ASN A 59 4.25 3.79 -7.97
C ASN A 59 3.80 4.89 -7.01
N GLU A 60 2.49 5.06 -6.81
CA GLU A 60 1.94 5.99 -5.82
C GLU A 60 2.39 5.63 -4.40
N PHE A 61 2.31 4.34 -4.05
CA PHE A 61 2.77 3.87 -2.75
C PHE A 61 4.27 4.13 -2.55
N ILE A 62 5.11 3.79 -3.52
CA ILE A 62 6.57 4.02 -3.48
C ILE A 62 6.86 5.51 -3.31
N SER A 63 6.19 6.39 -4.07
CA SER A 63 6.39 7.82 -4.00
C SER A 63 6.00 8.40 -2.64
N ALA A 64 4.87 7.96 -2.08
CA ALA A 64 4.45 8.36 -0.74
C ALA A 64 5.44 7.92 0.35
N MET A 65 5.98 6.71 0.22
CA MET A 65 6.95 6.16 1.17
C MET A 65 8.32 6.82 1.06
N ASP A 66 8.76 7.15 -0.14
CA ASP A 66 10.00 7.93 -0.37
C ASP A 66 9.89 9.34 0.25
N ALA A 67 8.75 10.00 0.09
CA ALA A 67 8.47 11.28 0.72
C ALA A 67 8.51 11.19 2.25
N LYS A 68 7.92 10.13 2.81
CA LYS A 68 7.92 9.88 4.26
C LYS A 68 9.34 9.64 4.79
N LEU A 69 10.14 8.88 4.06
CA LEU A 69 11.54 8.64 4.43
C LEU A 69 12.36 9.93 4.40
N LYS A 70 12.13 10.81 3.42
CA LYS A 70 12.76 12.15 3.35
C LYS A 70 12.35 13.05 4.53
N GLU A 71 11.09 12.98 4.96
CA GLU A 71 10.63 13.69 6.15
C GLU A 71 11.40 13.24 7.40
N LEU A 72 11.60 11.93 7.57
CA LEU A 72 12.36 11.36 8.67
C LEU A 72 13.85 11.72 8.57
N ASP A 73 14.42 11.74 7.37
CA ASP A 73 15.78 12.24 7.13
C ASP A 73 15.96 13.70 7.60
N GLY A 74 14.95 14.55 7.36
CA GLY A 74 14.93 15.91 7.88
C GLY A 74 14.94 15.97 9.40
N LYS A 75 14.09 15.16 10.06
CA LYS A 75 14.04 15.08 11.54
C LYS A 75 15.37 14.58 12.13
N ILE A 76 16.00 13.59 11.51
CA ILE A 76 17.33 13.11 11.92
C ILE A 76 18.38 14.23 11.78
N GLY A 77 18.33 15.01 10.70
CA GLY A 77 19.19 16.17 10.50
C GLY A 77 19.02 17.25 11.58
N GLU A 78 17.80 17.51 12.01
CA GLU A 78 17.51 18.42 13.13
C GLU A 78 18.07 17.89 14.46
N LEU A 79 17.90 16.61 14.74
CA LEU A 79 18.47 15.97 15.93
C LEU A 79 19.99 16.00 15.91
N THR A 80 20.62 15.82 14.76
CA THR A 80 22.08 15.93 14.59
C THR A 80 22.56 17.34 14.97
N LYS A 81 21.90 18.38 14.46
CA LYS A 81 22.23 19.75 14.80
C LYS A 81 22.08 20.06 16.30
N LYS A 82 20.99 19.55 16.92
CA LYS A 82 20.80 19.66 18.37
C LYS A 82 21.92 18.99 19.16
N SER A 83 22.41 17.83 18.71
CA SER A 83 23.47 17.09 19.38
C SER A 83 24.81 17.88 19.46
N GLU A 84 25.05 18.75 18.48
CA GLU A 84 26.27 19.55 18.42
C GLU A 84 26.38 20.52 19.59
N SER A 85 25.25 20.96 20.14
CA SER A 85 25.19 21.89 21.31
C SER A 85 25.27 21.18 22.66
N LEU A 86 25.16 19.84 22.69
CA LEU A 86 25.18 19.07 23.92
C LEU A 86 26.62 18.82 24.40
N GLN A 87 26.79 18.63 25.72
CA GLN A 87 28.07 18.35 26.36
C GLN A 87 27.98 17.19 27.35
N GLY A 88 29.12 16.60 27.71
CA GLY A 88 29.20 15.51 28.69
C GLY A 88 28.39 14.27 28.33
N ASP A 89 27.72 13.70 29.31
CA ASP A 89 26.95 12.47 29.15
C ASP A 89 25.79 12.62 28.18
N ALA A 90 25.15 13.80 28.13
CA ALA A 90 24.08 14.09 27.20
C ALA A 90 24.54 13.98 25.74
N LYS A 91 25.72 14.47 25.42
CA LYS A 91 26.34 14.35 24.11
C LYS A 91 26.58 12.88 23.74
N THR A 92 27.18 12.13 24.67
CA THR A 92 27.45 10.69 24.45
C THR A 92 26.18 9.91 24.20
N GLN A 93 25.11 10.21 24.93
CA GLN A 93 23.79 9.54 24.72
C GLN A 93 23.16 9.94 23.38
N ALA A 94 23.28 11.20 22.99
CA ALA A 94 22.79 11.70 21.72
C ALA A 94 23.52 11.04 20.53
N GLU A 95 24.85 10.93 20.60
CA GLU A 95 25.65 10.25 19.56
C GLU A 95 25.26 8.78 19.39
N LYS A 96 25.04 8.06 20.50
CA LYS A 96 24.54 6.68 20.45
C LYS A 96 23.15 6.58 19.81
N ALA A 97 22.26 7.51 20.15
CA ALA A 97 20.92 7.54 19.56
C ALA A 97 20.97 7.85 18.05
N LEU A 98 21.83 8.78 17.63
CA LEU A 98 22.03 9.10 16.21
C LEU A 98 22.66 7.96 15.44
N ALA A 99 23.60 7.22 16.02
CA ALA A 99 24.15 6.00 15.39
C ALA A 99 23.05 4.96 15.14
N SER A 100 22.22 4.68 16.14
CA SER A 100 21.07 3.77 15.99
C SER A 100 20.06 4.26 14.93
N LEU A 101 19.78 5.57 14.88
CA LEU A 101 18.94 6.15 13.84
C LEU A 101 19.53 5.97 12.44
N GLY A 102 20.86 6.11 12.32
CA GLY A 102 21.58 5.88 11.07
C GLY A 102 21.41 4.46 10.55
N GLU A 103 21.54 3.47 11.42
CA GLU A 103 21.34 2.06 11.07
C GLU A 103 19.89 1.77 10.64
N GLN A 104 18.92 2.27 11.39
CA GLN A 104 17.51 2.07 11.07
C GLN A 104 17.09 2.78 9.77
N ARG A 105 17.62 3.98 9.55
CA ARG A 105 17.46 4.72 8.31
C ARG A 105 18.01 3.93 7.10
N GLN A 106 19.20 3.37 7.25
CA GLN A 106 19.79 2.55 6.18
C GLN A 106 18.92 1.33 5.89
N LYS A 107 18.49 0.60 6.92
CA LYS A 107 17.58 -0.53 6.78
C LYS A 107 16.27 -0.16 6.06
N ALA A 108 15.67 0.98 6.39
CA ALA A 108 14.46 1.45 5.73
C ALA A 108 14.73 1.80 4.25
N LYS A 109 15.87 2.41 3.93
CA LYS A 109 16.27 2.69 2.54
C LYS A 109 16.48 1.42 1.73
N ASP A 110 17.17 0.45 2.28
CA ASP A 110 17.42 -0.84 1.61
C ASP A 110 16.08 -1.55 1.32
N LYS A 111 15.15 -1.52 2.28
CA LYS A 111 13.80 -2.08 2.08
C LYS A 111 12.96 -1.31 1.06
N LEU A 112 13.16 0.00 0.92
CA LEU A 112 12.53 0.78 -0.14
C LEU A 112 13.08 0.40 -1.53
N GLU A 113 14.37 0.18 -1.65
CA GLU A 113 14.97 -0.29 -2.90
C GLU A 113 14.51 -1.72 -3.26
N GLU A 114 14.45 -2.63 -2.29
CA GLU A 114 13.84 -3.95 -2.49
C GLU A 114 12.38 -3.82 -2.98
N LEU A 115 11.62 -2.89 -2.40
CA LEU A 115 10.23 -2.64 -2.77
C LEU A 115 10.07 -2.12 -4.20
N LYS A 116 10.97 -1.24 -4.64
CA LYS A 116 10.99 -0.74 -6.04
C LYS A 116 11.20 -1.85 -7.05
N GLN A 117 11.99 -2.85 -6.68
CA GLN A 117 12.31 -4.00 -7.52
C GLN A 117 11.31 -5.15 -7.41
N ALA A 118 10.53 -5.19 -6.32
CA ALA A 118 9.58 -6.26 -6.06
C ALA A 118 8.43 -6.26 -7.07
N GLY A 119 8.07 -7.45 -7.56
CA GLY A 119 6.96 -7.69 -8.47
C GLY A 119 6.13 -8.90 -8.05
N GLY A 120 4.91 -9.01 -8.58
CA GLY A 120 4.05 -10.18 -8.33
C GLY A 120 3.84 -10.46 -6.84
N ASP A 121 3.98 -11.70 -6.45
CA ASP A 121 3.70 -12.19 -5.09
C ASP A 121 4.70 -11.66 -4.04
N ALA A 122 5.91 -11.28 -4.45
CA ALA A 122 6.92 -10.72 -3.54
C ALA A 122 6.57 -9.30 -3.06
N TRP A 123 5.73 -8.56 -3.80
CA TRP A 123 5.38 -7.19 -3.49
C TRP A 123 4.78 -7.01 -2.09
N ASP A 124 3.78 -7.81 -1.74
CA ASP A 124 3.07 -7.67 -0.47
C ASP A 124 3.95 -8.01 0.73
N GLN A 125 4.83 -9.00 0.58
CA GLN A 125 5.80 -9.37 1.60
C GLN A 125 6.83 -8.26 1.83
N VAL A 126 7.42 -7.72 0.76
CA VAL A 126 8.41 -6.63 0.85
C VAL A 126 7.76 -5.35 1.36
N LYS A 127 6.55 -5.03 0.91
CA LYS A 127 5.75 -3.89 1.40
C LYS A 127 5.52 -3.97 2.91
N THR A 128 5.19 -5.14 3.43
CA THR A 128 5.00 -5.36 4.87
C THR A 128 6.31 -5.16 5.64
N SER A 129 7.41 -5.73 5.12
CA SER A 129 8.75 -5.59 5.72
C SER A 129 9.25 -4.15 5.71
N PHE A 130 8.98 -3.41 4.62
CA PHE A 130 9.31 -1.99 4.53
C PHE A 130 8.52 -1.15 5.53
N LYS A 131 7.19 -1.37 5.64
CA LYS A 131 6.36 -0.66 6.62
C LYS A 131 6.86 -0.85 8.04
N ALA A 132 7.25 -2.08 8.41
CA ALA A 132 7.81 -2.36 9.72
C ALA A 132 9.12 -1.59 9.96
N ALA A 133 10.04 -1.59 8.98
CA ALA A 133 11.30 -0.86 9.08
C ALA A 133 11.09 0.67 9.18
N LEU A 134 10.09 1.21 8.48
CA LEU A 134 9.74 2.62 8.56
C LEU A 134 9.14 2.99 9.93
N GLU A 135 8.26 2.16 10.47
CA GLU A 135 7.66 2.33 11.79
C GLU A 135 8.74 2.27 12.90
N ASP A 136 9.69 1.34 12.80
CA ASP A 136 10.83 1.25 13.71
C ASP A 136 11.66 2.54 13.67
N LEU A 137 11.93 3.09 12.49
CA LEU A 137 12.63 4.35 12.32
C LEU A 137 11.84 5.53 12.91
N GLU A 138 10.52 5.59 12.72
CA GLU A 138 9.67 6.62 13.32
C GLU A 138 9.72 6.58 14.85
N LYS A 139 9.58 5.40 15.43
CA LYS A 139 9.70 5.19 16.89
C LYS A 139 11.07 5.60 17.42
N ALA A 140 12.12 5.24 16.69
CA ALA A 140 13.48 5.61 17.06
C ALA A 140 13.69 7.12 17.00
N CYS A 141 13.14 7.82 16.00
CA CYS A 141 13.16 9.29 15.94
C CYS A 141 12.44 9.93 17.13
N GLN A 142 11.26 9.41 17.51
CA GLN A 142 10.51 9.90 18.66
C GLN A 142 11.28 9.68 19.96
N ASN A 143 11.86 8.49 20.15
CA ASN A 143 12.66 8.15 21.32
C ASN A 143 13.96 8.97 21.41
N ALA A 144 14.59 9.25 20.27
CA ALA A 144 15.74 10.12 20.22
C ALA A 144 15.35 11.55 20.62
N LYS A 145 14.26 12.09 20.06
CA LYS A 145 13.80 13.45 20.38
C LYS A 145 13.67 13.69 21.90
N SER A 146 13.10 12.75 22.64
CA SER A 146 12.93 12.86 24.10
C SER A 146 14.24 12.84 24.89
N LYS A 147 15.37 12.47 24.28
CA LYS A 147 16.71 12.51 24.88
C LYS A 147 17.46 13.79 24.58
N PHE A 148 16.97 14.61 23.65
CA PHE A 148 17.54 15.87 23.24
C PHE A 148 16.76 17.09 23.80
N GLU A 149 15.65 16.85 24.50
CA GLU A 149 14.86 17.85 25.24
C GLU A 149 15.30 17.89 26.69
#